data_ebb229233f45622786950159b4514d8f
#
_entry.id   ebb229233f45622786950159b4514d8f
#
_cell.length_a   1.000
_cell.length_b   1.000
_cell.length_c   1.000
_cell.angle_alpha   90.00
_cell.angle_beta   90.00
_cell.angle_gamma   90.00
#
_symmetry.space_group_name_H-M   'P 1'
#
loop_
_entity.id
_entity.type
_entity.pdbx_description
1 polymer ?
#
loop_
_entity_poly.entity_id
_entity_poly.type
_entity_poly.pdbx_seq_one_letter_code
_entity_poly.pdbx_strand_id
1 'polypeptide(L)'
;MEALSKARSAFDKNRRQFFAQRQTERAEAENVKVELIKEAKKLATSTDWQNTSTKFKNLMAKWKRAPKGNKQQENQWWNEFKGYQDTFFAGYKAEEDKKSAKEQENLEKKKELATKAEGLLPISDINSAKSALRQIQDQWDEIGHVPRKEKTAIENRLKAVEDAVRNHDRKDTKNSNPENTARARSTAELLRSKLEETKAAHQEALAKNDEKKAQKLEQTITSQEMLLAAAEKALLEFSS
;
A
#
# COMPACT_ATOMS: atom_id res chain seq x y z
N MET A 1 91.79 -4.36 1.98
CA MET A 1 91.13 -3.06 1.67
C MET A 1 90.18 -3.19 0.49
N GLU A 2 90.42 -3.99 -0.51
CA GLU A 2 89.56 -4.16 -1.72
C GLU A 2 88.21 -4.78 -1.45
N ALA A 3 88.09 -5.76 -0.54
CA ALA A 3 86.83 -6.40 -0.18
C ALA A 3 85.85 -5.39 0.52
N LEU A 4 86.32 -4.51 1.36
CA LEU A 4 85.51 -3.47 2.01
C LEU A 4 85.02 -2.43 1.00
N SER A 5 85.86 -2.04 0.03
CA SER A 5 85.44 -1.12 -1.06
C SER A 5 84.37 -1.71 -1.96
N LYS A 6 84.52 -2.99 -2.32
CA LYS A 6 83.51 -3.72 -3.11
C LYS A 6 82.16 -3.85 -2.37
N ALA A 7 82.16 -4.21 -1.09
CA ALA A 7 81.04 -4.30 -0.22
C ALA A 7 80.28 -2.95 -0.10
N ARG A 8 81.03 -1.87 0.11
CA ARG A 8 80.45 -0.50 0.16
C ARG A 8 79.83 -0.09 -1.17
N SER A 9 80.51 -0.36 -2.29
CA SER A 9 79.97 -0.04 -3.61
C SER A 9 78.65 -0.84 -3.91
N ALA A 10 78.65 -2.14 -3.53
CA ALA A 10 77.46 -2.96 -3.66
C ALA A 10 76.27 -2.44 -2.77
N PHE A 11 76.57 -2.07 -1.54
CA PHE A 11 75.58 -1.48 -0.63
C PHE A 11 75.02 -0.16 -1.17
N ASP A 12 75.87 0.74 -1.66
CA ASP A 12 75.47 2.02 -2.22
C ASP A 12 74.65 1.84 -3.49
N LYS A 13 74.95 0.85 -4.33
CA LYS A 13 74.15 0.47 -5.52
C LYS A 13 72.78 -0.03 -5.11
N ASN A 14 72.70 -0.97 -4.17
CA ASN A 14 71.47 -1.53 -3.68
C ASN A 14 70.60 -0.46 -3.00
N ARG A 15 71.21 0.44 -2.22
CA ARG A 15 70.52 1.57 -1.60
C ARG A 15 69.90 2.51 -2.64
N ARG A 16 70.67 2.87 -3.67
CA ARG A 16 70.13 3.72 -4.77
C ARG A 16 68.99 3.04 -5.50
N GLN A 17 69.10 1.74 -5.84
CA GLN A 17 68.05 0.98 -6.47
C GLN A 17 66.79 0.95 -5.57
N PHE A 18 66.92 0.65 -4.31
CA PHE A 18 65.84 0.64 -3.35
C PHE A 18 65.11 2.00 -3.27
N PHE A 19 65.84 3.10 -3.19
CA PHE A 19 65.22 4.42 -3.18
C PHE A 19 64.58 4.79 -4.51
N ALA A 20 65.19 4.45 -5.62
CA ALA A 20 64.61 4.67 -6.95
C ALA A 20 63.29 3.88 -7.11
N GLN A 21 63.27 2.60 -6.72
CA GLN A 21 62.07 1.78 -6.76
C GLN A 21 60.97 2.37 -5.86
N ARG A 22 61.27 2.77 -4.65
CA ARG A 22 60.31 3.41 -3.74
C ARG A 22 59.75 4.73 -4.29
N GLN A 23 60.58 5.47 -5.02
CA GLN A 23 60.15 6.70 -5.65
C GLN A 23 59.19 6.42 -6.80
N THR A 24 59.44 5.39 -7.62
CA THR A 24 58.53 4.94 -8.67
C THR A 24 57.17 4.46 -8.09
N GLU A 25 57.21 3.61 -7.08
CA GLU A 25 56.01 3.11 -6.38
C GLU A 25 55.18 4.27 -5.81
N ARG A 26 55.81 5.30 -5.27
CA ARG A 26 55.10 6.50 -4.77
C ARG A 26 54.46 7.32 -5.87
N ALA A 27 55.14 7.48 -7.00
CA ALA A 27 54.61 8.19 -8.15
C ALA A 27 53.40 7.45 -8.77
N GLU A 28 53.50 6.12 -8.85
CA GLU A 28 52.37 5.27 -9.26
C GLU A 28 51.16 5.40 -8.31
N ALA A 29 51.43 5.35 -6.99
CA ALA A 29 50.40 5.53 -5.97
C ALA A 29 49.71 6.88 -6.12
N GLU A 30 50.47 7.97 -6.29
CA GLU A 30 49.93 9.31 -6.52
C GLU A 30 49.06 9.38 -7.74
N ASN A 31 49.53 8.89 -8.89
CA ASN A 31 48.76 8.91 -10.13
C ASN A 31 47.40 8.18 -9.97
N VAL A 32 47.43 6.96 -9.41
CA VAL A 32 46.20 6.18 -9.18
C VAL A 32 45.23 6.88 -8.23
N LYS A 33 45.76 7.39 -7.10
CA LYS A 33 44.92 8.06 -6.08
C LYS A 33 44.29 9.36 -6.61
N VAL A 34 45.08 10.17 -7.31
CA VAL A 34 44.60 11.42 -7.91
C VAL A 34 43.50 11.15 -8.95
N GLU A 35 43.62 10.12 -9.78
CA GLU A 35 42.53 9.77 -10.74
C GLU A 35 41.28 9.30 -10.01
N LEU A 36 41.37 8.48 -8.97
CA LEU A 36 40.24 8.08 -8.16
C LEU A 36 39.55 9.27 -7.47
N ILE A 37 40.30 10.24 -7.02
CA ILE A 37 39.76 11.49 -6.43
C ILE A 37 39.05 12.33 -7.52
N LYS A 38 39.62 12.45 -8.71
CA LYS A 38 38.97 13.15 -9.83
C LYS A 38 37.64 12.48 -10.22
N GLU A 39 37.59 11.15 -10.25
CA GLU A 39 36.34 10.42 -10.48
C GLU A 39 35.34 10.68 -9.35
N ALA A 40 35.76 10.60 -8.08
CA ALA A 40 34.90 10.89 -6.93
C ALA A 40 34.34 12.31 -6.97
N LYS A 41 35.17 13.29 -7.32
CA LYS A 41 34.75 14.70 -7.49
C LYS A 41 33.64 14.87 -8.53
N LYS A 42 33.75 14.18 -9.68
CA LYS A 42 32.72 14.23 -10.73
C LYS A 42 31.38 13.60 -10.27
N LEU A 43 31.44 12.63 -9.37
CA LEU A 43 30.28 11.93 -8.85
C LEU A 43 29.63 12.61 -7.64
N ALA A 44 30.35 13.49 -6.96
CA ALA A 44 29.91 14.09 -5.68
C ALA A 44 28.60 14.86 -5.76
N THR A 45 28.29 15.47 -6.91
CA THR A 45 27.06 16.25 -7.15
C THR A 45 26.05 15.54 -8.02
N SER A 46 26.23 14.24 -8.28
CA SER A 46 25.30 13.45 -9.08
C SER A 46 23.98 13.24 -8.36
N THR A 47 22.87 13.37 -9.11
CA THR A 47 21.51 13.06 -8.66
C THR A 47 21.05 11.67 -9.08
N ASP A 48 21.86 10.93 -9.83
CA ASP A 48 21.63 9.51 -10.11
C ASP A 48 22.10 8.65 -8.92
N TRP A 49 21.29 8.63 -7.89
CA TRP A 49 21.63 8.07 -6.59
C TRP A 49 22.03 6.59 -6.65
N GLN A 50 21.29 5.77 -7.40
CA GLN A 50 21.48 4.32 -7.42
C GLN A 50 22.75 3.93 -8.18
N ASN A 51 22.92 4.44 -9.40
CA ASN A 51 24.08 4.13 -10.23
C ASN A 51 25.36 4.74 -9.60
N THR A 52 25.28 5.96 -9.09
CA THR A 52 26.42 6.63 -8.48
C THR A 52 26.83 5.99 -7.16
N SER A 53 25.89 5.50 -6.34
CA SER A 53 26.21 4.69 -5.15
C SER A 53 27.02 3.45 -5.53
N THR A 54 26.66 2.76 -6.61
CA THR A 54 27.40 1.61 -7.14
C THR A 54 28.79 2.02 -7.63
N LYS A 55 28.93 3.16 -8.31
CA LYS A 55 30.22 3.71 -8.74
C LYS A 55 31.13 4.00 -7.56
N PHE A 56 30.61 4.63 -6.49
CA PHE A 56 31.39 4.87 -5.26
C PHE A 56 31.85 3.58 -4.58
N LYS A 57 31.04 2.52 -4.57
CA LYS A 57 31.47 1.19 -4.07
C LYS A 57 32.66 0.65 -4.89
N ASN A 58 32.60 0.79 -6.21
CA ASN A 58 33.68 0.37 -7.10
C ASN A 58 34.94 1.21 -6.91
N LEU A 59 34.79 2.53 -6.79
CA LEU A 59 35.92 3.43 -6.49
C LEU A 59 36.59 3.08 -5.16
N MET A 60 35.81 2.79 -4.12
CA MET A 60 36.33 2.34 -2.83
C MET A 60 37.09 1.01 -2.94
N ALA A 61 36.61 0.07 -3.76
CA ALA A 61 37.32 -1.20 -4.01
C ALA A 61 38.66 -0.96 -4.73
N LYS A 62 38.69 -0.07 -5.74
CA LYS A 62 39.92 0.36 -6.42
C LYS A 62 40.87 1.07 -5.44
N TRP A 63 40.34 1.95 -4.59
CA TRP A 63 41.11 2.66 -3.57
C TRP A 63 41.86 1.72 -2.64
N LYS A 64 41.20 0.69 -2.13
CA LYS A 64 41.77 -0.33 -1.24
C LYS A 64 42.90 -1.14 -1.88
N ARG A 65 42.82 -1.33 -3.22
CA ARG A 65 43.81 -2.10 -3.99
C ARG A 65 44.97 -1.24 -4.50
N ALA A 66 44.82 0.08 -4.51
CA ALA A 66 45.82 0.99 -5.03
C ALA A 66 47.12 0.95 -4.20
N PRO A 67 48.27 1.15 -4.81
CA PRO A 67 49.56 1.29 -4.10
C PRO A 67 49.48 2.38 -3.03
N LYS A 68 50.31 2.25 -2.02
CA LYS A 68 50.38 3.23 -0.90
C LYS A 68 51.49 4.23 -1.11
N GLY A 69 51.20 5.51 -0.96
CA GLY A 69 52.15 6.59 -0.89
C GLY A 69 52.81 6.72 0.51
N ASN A 70 53.35 7.91 0.82
CA ASN A 70 53.75 8.19 2.18
C ASN A 70 52.50 8.48 3.07
N LYS A 71 52.66 8.32 4.38
CA LYS A 71 51.56 8.42 5.34
C LYS A 71 50.85 9.78 5.29
N GLN A 72 51.56 10.86 5.08
CA GLN A 72 50.98 12.21 5.06
C GLN A 72 50.15 12.43 3.79
N GLN A 73 50.67 12.03 2.63
CA GLN A 73 49.94 12.09 1.36
C GLN A 73 48.73 11.20 1.36
N GLU A 74 48.84 9.95 1.86
CA GLU A 74 47.70 9.04 2.00
C GLU A 74 46.54 9.65 2.82
N ASN A 75 46.89 10.31 3.92
CA ASN A 75 45.85 11.00 4.73
C ASN A 75 45.21 12.16 3.99
N GLN A 76 45.97 12.94 3.22
CA GLN A 76 45.41 14.05 2.41
C GLN A 76 44.50 13.52 1.32
N TRP A 77 44.95 12.55 0.54
CA TRP A 77 44.15 11.93 -0.53
C TRP A 77 42.87 11.25 0.02
N TRP A 78 43.00 10.58 1.17
CA TRP A 78 41.84 9.93 1.81
C TRP A 78 40.81 10.97 2.26
N ASN A 79 41.24 12.05 2.89
CA ASN A 79 40.32 13.09 3.34
C ASN A 79 39.61 13.75 2.16
N GLU A 80 40.32 13.97 1.06
CA GLU A 80 39.70 14.55 -0.15
C GLU A 80 38.71 13.57 -0.81
N PHE A 81 39.10 12.31 -1.02
CA PHE A 81 38.23 11.27 -1.57
C PHE A 81 36.98 11.08 -0.71
N LYS A 82 37.20 10.96 0.60
CA LYS A 82 36.11 10.81 1.57
C LYS A 82 35.20 12.02 1.58
N GLY A 83 35.72 13.22 1.48
CA GLY A 83 34.91 14.45 1.40
C GLY A 83 33.92 14.44 0.23
N TYR A 84 34.35 14.01 -0.96
CA TYR A 84 33.47 13.85 -2.10
C TYR A 84 32.43 12.74 -1.91
N GLN A 85 32.82 11.62 -1.32
CA GLN A 85 31.90 10.54 -0.97
C GLN A 85 30.86 11.01 0.05
N ASP A 86 31.28 11.68 1.10
CA ASP A 86 30.38 12.19 2.16
C ASP A 86 29.41 13.23 1.59
N THR A 87 29.85 14.09 0.67
CA THR A 87 28.97 15.05 -0.04
C THR A 87 27.86 14.34 -0.81
N PHE A 88 28.20 13.32 -1.59
CA PHE A 88 27.22 12.54 -2.33
C PHE A 88 26.23 11.85 -1.41
N PHE A 89 26.71 11.13 -0.39
CA PHE A 89 25.82 10.38 0.49
C PHE A 89 24.97 11.29 1.39
N ALA A 90 25.47 12.47 1.75
CA ALA A 90 24.65 13.48 2.44
C ALA A 90 23.49 13.98 1.55
N GLY A 91 23.75 14.25 0.27
CA GLY A 91 22.73 14.61 -0.69
C GLY A 91 21.71 13.49 -0.91
N TYR A 92 22.17 12.26 -1.06
CA TYR A 92 21.31 11.07 -1.17
C TYR A 92 20.39 10.92 0.03
N LYS A 93 20.95 11.00 1.23
CA LYS A 93 20.18 10.93 2.46
C LYS A 93 19.14 12.04 2.57
N ALA A 94 19.52 13.28 2.24
CA ALA A 94 18.60 14.40 2.26
C ALA A 94 17.41 14.20 1.32
N GLU A 95 17.61 13.58 0.15
CA GLU A 95 16.54 13.27 -0.79
C GLU A 95 15.64 12.13 -0.28
N GLU A 96 16.23 11.09 0.33
CA GLU A 96 15.45 10.02 0.99
C GLU A 96 14.62 10.55 2.16
N ASP A 97 15.19 11.44 2.98
CA ASP A 97 14.50 12.07 4.11
C ASP A 97 13.32 12.92 3.62
N LYS A 98 13.49 13.69 2.54
CA LYS A 98 12.39 14.46 1.91
C LYS A 98 11.27 13.56 1.39
N LYS A 99 11.64 12.47 0.70
CA LYS A 99 10.68 11.49 0.21
C LYS A 99 9.91 10.85 1.34
N SER A 100 10.61 10.43 2.40
CA SER A 100 10.00 9.83 3.59
C SER A 100 9.05 10.81 4.29
N ALA A 101 9.44 12.06 4.44
CA ALA A 101 8.59 13.11 5.02
C ALA A 101 7.32 13.33 4.19
N LYS A 102 7.44 13.35 2.85
CA LYS A 102 6.30 13.47 1.94
C LYS A 102 5.36 12.27 2.01
N GLU A 103 5.91 11.05 2.06
CA GLU A 103 5.12 9.82 2.24
C GLU A 103 4.37 9.84 3.58
N GLN A 104 4.99 10.37 4.65
CA GLN A 104 4.34 10.50 5.95
C GLN A 104 3.22 11.55 5.94
N GLU A 105 3.43 12.71 5.30
CA GLU A 105 2.39 13.72 5.09
C GLU A 105 1.19 13.14 4.32
N ASN A 106 1.47 12.37 3.26
CA ASN A 106 0.45 11.69 2.49
C ASN A 106 -0.34 10.67 3.33
N LEU A 107 0.35 9.95 4.21
CA LEU A 107 -0.29 9.00 5.13
C LEU A 107 -1.29 9.70 6.06
N GLU A 108 -0.91 10.84 6.63
CA GLU A 108 -1.82 11.59 7.52
C GLU A 108 -3.05 12.09 6.75
N LYS A 109 -2.88 12.62 5.53
CA LYS A 109 -4.00 13.02 4.67
C LYS A 109 -4.93 11.85 4.35
N LYS A 110 -4.38 10.66 4.03
CA LYS A 110 -5.19 9.46 3.79
C LYS A 110 -5.89 8.95 5.03
N LYS A 111 -5.29 9.07 6.22
CA LYS A 111 -5.95 8.75 7.49
C LYS A 111 -7.17 9.64 7.74
N GLU A 112 -7.05 10.93 7.46
CA GLU A 112 -8.17 11.87 7.58
C GLU A 112 -9.31 11.51 6.62
N LEU A 113 -8.98 11.19 5.36
CA LEU A 113 -9.98 10.77 4.37
C LEU A 113 -10.63 9.44 4.75
N ALA A 114 -9.85 8.46 5.23
CA ALA A 114 -10.39 7.19 5.72
C ALA A 114 -11.36 7.41 6.89
N THR A 115 -11.02 8.30 7.82
CA THR A 115 -11.89 8.65 8.94
C THR A 115 -13.19 9.35 8.47
N LYS A 116 -13.09 10.23 7.46
CA LYS A 116 -14.29 10.83 6.84
C LYS A 116 -15.16 9.76 6.15
N ALA A 117 -14.54 8.81 5.46
CA ALA A 117 -15.27 7.70 4.84
C ALA A 117 -15.96 6.81 5.88
N GLU A 118 -15.27 6.45 6.96
CA GLU A 118 -15.84 5.68 8.07
C GLU A 118 -17.02 6.40 8.72
N GLY A 119 -17.00 7.75 8.76
CA GLY A 119 -18.12 8.57 9.22
C GLY A 119 -19.39 8.51 8.37
N LEU A 120 -19.32 7.90 7.18
CA LEU A 120 -20.52 7.63 6.37
C LEU A 120 -21.33 6.44 6.90
N LEU A 121 -20.79 5.68 7.85
CA LEU A 121 -21.44 4.52 8.44
C LEU A 121 -22.06 4.86 9.81
N PRO A 122 -23.28 4.36 10.15
CA PRO A 122 -24.17 3.54 9.29
C PRO A 122 -24.82 4.38 8.17
N ILE A 123 -25.06 3.76 7.02
CA ILE A 123 -25.62 4.43 5.84
C ILE A 123 -27.09 4.72 6.09
N SER A 124 -27.47 6.00 6.10
CA SER A 124 -28.86 6.46 6.21
C SER A 124 -29.49 6.78 4.84
N ASP A 125 -28.68 7.35 3.94
CA ASP A 125 -29.05 7.62 2.55
C ASP A 125 -27.94 7.16 1.60
N ILE A 126 -28.27 6.20 0.76
CA ILE A 126 -27.29 5.55 -0.12
C ILE A 126 -26.77 6.49 -1.22
N ASN A 127 -27.60 7.41 -1.73
CA ASN A 127 -27.20 8.32 -2.78
C ASN A 127 -26.21 9.37 -2.26
N SER A 128 -26.48 9.93 -1.10
CA SER A 128 -25.58 10.85 -0.39
C SER A 128 -24.26 10.15 -0.02
N ALA A 129 -24.31 8.92 0.49
CA ALA A 129 -23.13 8.14 0.83
C ALA A 129 -22.25 7.85 -0.40
N LYS A 130 -22.85 7.47 -1.53
CA LYS A 130 -22.15 7.25 -2.80
C LYS A 130 -21.48 8.53 -3.31
N SER A 131 -22.20 9.66 -3.26
CA SER A 131 -21.64 10.95 -3.70
C SER A 131 -20.46 11.39 -2.83
N ALA A 132 -20.59 11.29 -1.52
CA ALA A 132 -19.52 11.62 -0.57
C ALA A 132 -18.32 10.67 -0.71
N LEU A 133 -18.56 9.36 -0.87
CA LEU A 133 -17.49 8.38 -1.08
C LEU A 133 -16.71 8.67 -2.38
N ARG A 134 -17.38 9.03 -3.46
CA ARG A 134 -16.72 9.41 -4.73
C ARG A 134 -15.81 10.62 -4.54
N GLN A 135 -16.26 11.66 -3.85
CA GLN A 135 -15.42 12.82 -3.55
C GLN A 135 -14.19 12.46 -2.71
N ILE A 136 -14.35 11.51 -1.77
CA ILE A 136 -13.23 11.00 -0.97
C ILE A 136 -12.25 10.23 -1.86
N GLN A 137 -12.73 9.39 -2.77
CA GLN A 137 -11.91 8.63 -3.71
C GLN A 137 -11.12 9.56 -4.64
N ASP A 138 -11.75 10.59 -5.19
CA ASP A 138 -11.09 11.59 -6.05
C ASP A 138 -9.92 12.26 -5.28
N GLN A 139 -10.16 12.70 -4.04
CA GLN A 139 -9.11 13.28 -3.19
C GLN A 139 -8.02 12.24 -2.82
N TRP A 140 -8.41 10.98 -2.62
CA TRP A 140 -7.48 9.90 -2.29
C TRP A 140 -6.49 9.60 -3.40
N ASP A 141 -6.95 9.67 -4.65
CA ASP A 141 -6.15 9.41 -5.84
C ASP A 141 -5.15 10.54 -6.11
N GLU A 142 -5.49 11.79 -5.73
CA GLU A 142 -4.57 12.93 -5.80
C GLU A 142 -3.43 12.84 -4.78
N ILE A 143 -3.61 12.11 -3.66
CA ILE A 143 -2.59 11.90 -2.65
C ILE A 143 -1.63 10.81 -3.14
N GLY A 144 -0.36 11.15 -3.27
CA GLY A 144 0.67 10.23 -3.74
C GLY A 144 0.93 9.03 -2.81
N HIS A 145 2.15 8.51 -2.89
CA HIS A 145 2.56 7.33 -2.15
C HIS A 145 2.63 7.58 -0.64
N VAL A 146 2.38 6.51 0.12
CA VAL A 146 2.51 6.43 1.57
C VAL A 146 3.61 5.42 1.94
N PRO A 147 4.13 5.43 3.18
CA PRO A 147 5.12 4.45 3.62
C PRO A 147 4.63 3.02 3.37
N ARG A 148 5.47 2.20 2.78
CA ARG A 148 5.12 0.83 2.35
C ARG A 148 4.50 -0.02 3.46
N LYS A 149 4.95 0.18 4.70
CA LYS A 149 4.45 -0.57 5.88
C LYS A 149 2.99 -0.26 6.19
N GLU A 150 2.56 0.97 5.95
CA GLU A 150 1.22 1.46 6.28
C GLU A 150 0.23 1.34 5.12
N LYS A 151 0.74 1.12 3.90
CA LYS A 151 -0.07 1.11 2.68
C LYS A 151 -1.28 0.19 2.77
N THR A 152 -1.04 -1.08 3.09
CA THR A 152 -2.12 -2.08 3.14
C THR A 152 -3.15 -1.77 4.22
N ALA A 153 -2.70 -1.28 5.38
CA ALA A 153 -3.59 -0.94 6.49
C ALA A 153 -4.54 0.21 6.11
N ILE A 154 -4.00 1.27 5.51
CA ILE A 154 -4.81 2.44 5.17
C ILE A 154 -5.72 2.20 3.97
N GLU A 155 -5.29 1.41 2.97
CA GLU A 155 -6.12 0.99 1.83
C GLU A 155 -7.28 0.10 2.28
N ASN A 156 -7.07 -0.80 3.25
CA ASN A 156 -8.12 -1.66 3.78
C ASN A 156 -9.20 -0.88 4.52
N ARG A 157 -8.86 0.23 5.19
CA ARG A 157 -9.86 1.09 5.85
C ARG A 157 -10.84 1.67 4.83
N LEU A 158 -10.34 2.28 3.75
CA LEU A 158 -11.20 2.82 2.69
C LEU A 158 -12.03 1.72 2.03
N LYS A 159 -11.39 0.61 1.69
CA LYS A 159 -12.04 -0.55 1.07
C LYS A 159 -13.19 -1.10 1.90
N ALA A 160 -13.06 -1.14 3.22
CA ALA A 160 -14.13 -1.61 4.10
C ALA A 160 -15.41 -0.74 3.97
N VAL A 161 -15.23 0.58 3.83
CA VAL A 161 -16.36 1.50 3.60
C VAL A 161 -16.93 1.33 2.19
N GLU A 162 -16.08 1.18 1.18
CA GLU A 162 -16.52 0.91 -0.20
C GLU A 162 -17.36 -0.35 -0.29
N ASP A 163 -16.93 -1.41 0.37
CA ASP A 163 -17.66 -2.68 0.40
C ASP A 163 -18.98 -2.54 1.17
N ALA A 164 -19.04 -1.76 2.25
CA ALA A 164 -20.24 -1.49 3.01
C ALA A 164 -21.27 -0.72 2.14
N VAL A 165 -20.85 0.34 1.45
CA VAL A 165 -21.69 1.14 0.55
C VAL A 165 -22.19 0.28 -0.60
N ARG A 166 -21.33 -0.52 -1.23
CA ARG A 166 -21.71 -1.43 -2.31
C ARG A 166 -22.73 -2.48 -1.88
N ASN A 167 -22.54 -3.05 -0.69
CA ASN A 167 -23.46 -4.05 -0.17
C ASN A 167 -24.82 -3.45 0.20
N HIS A 168 -24.85 -2.24 0.74
CA HIS A 168 -26.10 -1.53 1.00
C HIS A 168 -26.85 -1.22 -0.28
N ASP A 169 -26.18 -0.70 -1.30
CA ASP A 169 -26.73 -0.41 -2.60
C ASP A 169 -27.36 -1.64 -3.29
N ARG A 170 -26.68 -2.79 -3.19
CA ARG A 170 -27.21 -4.05 -3.72
C ARG A 170 -28.48 -4.52 -3.00
N LYS A 171 -28.57 -4.30 -1.69
CA LYS A 171 -29.76 -4.63 -0.91
C LYS A 171 -30.91 -3.70 -1.29
N ASP A 172 -30.65 -2.42 -1.36
CA ASP A 172 -31.61 -1.40 -1.76
C ASP A 172 -32.17 -1.66 -3.16
N THR A 173 -31.30 -1.90 -4.14
CA THR A 173 -31.69 -2.23 -5.52
C THR A 173 -32.50 -3.53 -5.59
N LYS A 174 -32.17 -4.50 -4.72
CA LYS A 174 -32.91 -5.78 -4.68
C LYS A 174 -34.30 -5.60 -4.07
N ASN A 175 -34.41 -4.77 -3.04
CA ASN A 175 -35.64 -4.48 -2.34
C ASN A 175 -36.55 -3.55 -3.15
N SER A 176 -35.98 -2.57 -3.84
CA SER A 176 -36.74 -1.60 -4.69
C SER A 176 -37.03 -2.11 -6.11
N ASN A 177 -36.72 -3.35 -6.45
CA ASN A 177 -37.01 -3.91 -7.78
C ASN A 177 -38.54 -4.04 -8.00
N PRO A 178 -39.13 -3.30 -8.96
CA PRO A 178 -40.56 -3.32 -9.21
C PRO A 178 -41.12 -4.72 -9.46
N GLU A 179 -40.30 -5.60 -10.04
CA GLU A 179 -40.68 -6.98 -10.31
C GLU A 179 -40.80 -7.81 -9.01
N ASN A 180 -39.91 -7.61 -8.05
CA ASN A 180 -40.00 -8.27 -6.75
C ASN A 180 -41.20 -7.78 -5.94
N THR A 181 -41.45 -6.47 -5.96
CA THR A 181 -42.63 -5.87 -5.34
C THR A 181 -43.91 -6.39 -5.97
N ALA A 182 -43.98 -6.47 -7.31
CA ALA A 182 -45.14 -7.02 -8.04
C ALA A 182 -45.36 -8.51 -7.72
N ARG A 183 -44.31 -9.31 -7.67
CA ARG A 183 -44.38 -10.74 -7.29
C ARG A 183 -44.82 -10.91 -5.83
N ALA A 184 -44.28 -10.14 -4.89
CA ALA A 184 -44.72 -10.19 -3.50
C ALA A 184 -46.18 -9.81 -3.35
N ARG A 185 -46.64 -8.76 -4.06
CA ARG A 185 -48.06 -8.33 -4.09
C ARG A 185 -48.95 -9.44 -4.63
N SER A 186 -48.62 -10.01 -5.78
CA SER A 186 -49.40 -11.11 -6.39
C SER A 186 -49.48 -12.34 -5.48
N THR A 187 -48.38 -12.66 -4.78
CA THR A 187 -48.34 -13.76 -3.79
C THR A 187 -49.27 -13.48 -2.60
N ALA A 188 -49.22 -12.26 -2.05
CA ALA A 188 -50.07 -11.87 -0.93
C ALA A 188 -51.57 -11.87 -1.34
N GLU A 189 -51.92 -11.39 -2.54
CA GLU A 189 -53.26 -11.40 -3.09
C GLU A 189 -53.79 -12.83 -3.27
N LEU A 190 -52.94 -13.73 -3.81
CA LEU A 190 -53.32 -15.16 -3.98
C LEU A 190 -53.58 -15.84 -2.64
N LEU A 191 -52.70 -15.59 -1.65
CA LEU A 191 -52.83 -16.16 -0.29
C LEU A 191 -54.10 -15.62 0.40
N ARG A 192 -54.41 -14.34 0.22
CA ARG A 192 -55.62 -13.71 0.76
C ARG A 192 -56.89 -14.31 0.13
N SER A 193 -56.93 -14.50 -1.20
CA SER A 193 -58.05 -15.15 -1.90
C SER A 193 -58.27 -16.57 -1.41
N LYS A 194 -57.18 -17.36 -1.28
CA LYS A 194 -57.28 -18.73 -0.76
C LYS A 194 -57.74 -18.80 0.69
N LEU A 195 -57.32 -17.87 1.54
CA LEU A 195 -57.76 -17.79 2.91
C LEU A 195 -59.27 -17.52 2.98
N GLU A 196 -59.80 -16.58 2.17
CA GLU A 196 -61.22 -16.29 2.12
C GLU A 196 -62.04 -17.49 1.62
N GLU A 197 -61.56 -18.20 0.58
CA GLU A 197 -62.18 -19.44 0.10
C GLU A 197 -62.23 -20.51 1.20
N THR A 198 -61.13 -20.67 1.97
CA THR A 198 -61.07 -21.64 3.03
C THR A 198 -61.96 -21.26 4.21
N LYS A 199 -62.03 -19.95 4.55
CA LYS A 199 -62.96 -19.43 5.58
C LYS A 199 -64.45 -19.65 5.17
N ALA A 200 -64.78 -19.43 3.90
CA ALA A 200 -66.12 -19.70 3.41
C ALA A 200 -66.46 -21.20 3.49
N ALA A 201 -65.51 -22.08 3.07
CA ALA A 201 -65.71 -23.52 3.18
C ALA A 201 -65.81 -24.01 4.64
N HIS A 202 -65.13 -23.36 5.58
CA HIS A 202 -65.26 -23.64 6.99
C HIS A 202 -66.63 -23.27 7.54
N GLN A 203 -67.17 -22.10 7.16
CA GLN A 203 -68.51 -21.68 7.55
C GLN A 203 -69.59 -22.65 6.98
N GLU A 204 -69.42 -23.09 5.74
CA GLU A 204 -70.27 -24.06 5.13
C GLU A 204 -70.27 -25.43 5.84
N ALA A 205 -69.06 -25.88 6.26
CA ALA A 205 -68.92 -27.13 7.05
C ALA A 205 -69.62 -27.04 8.42
N LEU A 206 -69.50 -25.89 9.09
CA LEU A 206 -70.22 -25.62 10.35
C LEU A 206 -71.75 -25.61 10.14
N ALA A 207 -72.21 -24.98 9.10
CA ALA A 207 -73.68 -24.94 8.76
C ALA A 207 -74.25 -26.34 8.48
N LYS A 208 -73.40 -27.25 7.98
CA LYS A 208 -73.77 -28.66 7.70
C LYS A 208 -73.53 -29.60 8.88
N ASN A 209 -73.08 -29.11 10.06
CA ASN A 209 -72.66 -29.88 11.24
C ASN A 209 -71.55 -30.94 10.98
N ASP A 210 -70.68 -30.68 10.00
CA ASP A 210 -69.51 -31.55 9.70
C ASP A 210 -68.30 -31.10 10.52
N GLU A 211 -68.29 -31.50 11.80
CA GLU A 211 -67.27 -31.10 12.77
C GLU A 211 -65.87 -31.52 12.33
N LYS A 212 -65.68 -32.72 11.73
CA LYS A 212 -64.37 -33.21 11.27
C LYS A 212 -63.80 -32.36 10.16
N LYS A 213 -64.62 -31.93 9.23
CA LYS A 213 -64.24 -31.05 8.12
C LYS A 213 -63.95 -29.66 8.63
N ALA A 214 -64.79 -29.12 9.53
CA ALA A 214 -64.58 -27.82 10.15
C ALA A 214 -63.25 -27.75 10.88
N GLN A 215 -62.90 -28.73 11.71
CA GLN A 215 -61.64 -28.75 12.44
C GLN A 215 -60.40 -28.79 11.53
N LYS A 216 -60.47 -29.58 10.41
CA LYS A 216 -59.36 -29.58 9.40
C LYS A 216 -59.20 -28.23 8.71
N LEU A 217 -60.32 -27.59 8.36
CA LEU A 217 -60.31 -26.29 7.73
C LEU A 217 -59.80 -25.18 8.63
N GLU A 218 -60.11 -25.26 9.93
CA GLU A 218 -59.57 -24.35 10.96
C GLU A 218 -58.05 -24.40 11.05
N GLN A 219 -57.46 -25.61 11.08
CA GLN A 219 -55.99 -25.79 11.04
C GLN A 219 -55.40 -25.23 9.77
N THR A 220 -56.11 -25.38 8.61
CA THR A 220 -55.65 -24.80 7.34
C THR A 220 -55.71 -23.28 7.35
N ILE A 221 -56.77 -22.70 7.91
CA ILE A 221 -56.94 -21.24 8.08
C ILE A 221 -55.76 -20.69 8.91
N THR A 222 -55.44 -21.28 10.07
CA THR A 222 -54.31 -20.85 10.91
C THR A 222 -53.01 -20.86 10.14
N SER A 223 -52.73 -21.92 9.36
CA SER A 223 -51.52 -22.03 8.55
C SER A 223 -51.49 -20.98 7.44
N GLN A 224 -52.59 -20.72 6.77
CA GLN A 224 -52.72 -19.72 5.70
C GLN A 224 -52.59 -18.29 6.24
N GLU A 225 -53.10 -17.99 7.43
CA GLU A 225 -52.95 -16.70 8.10
C GLU A 225 -51.46 -16.42 8.43
N MET A 226 -50.73 -17.42 8.90
CA MET A 226 -49.27 -17.30 9.13
C MET A 226 -48.49 -17.02 7.82
N LEU A 227 -48.86 -17.74 6.73
CA LEU A 227 -48.22 -17.53 5.42
C LEU A 227 -48.56 -16.15 4.84
N LEU A 228 -49.81 -15.69 4.98
CA LEU A 228 -50.21 -14.37 4.54
C LEU A 228 -49.47 -13.26 5.31
N ALA A 229 -49.36 -13.39 6.63
CA ALA A 229 -48.60 -12.44 7.45
C ALA A 229 -47.14 -12.35 7.03
N ALA A 230 -46.51 -13.49 6.72
CA ALA A 230 -45.14 -13.53 6.20
C ALA A 230 -45.01 -12.86 4.83
N ALA A 231 -45.97 -13.09 3.92
CA ALA A 231 -46.00 -12.48 2.58
C ALA A 231 -46.25 -10.95 2.64
N GLU A 232 -47.10 -10.49 3.52
CA GLU A 232 -47.36 -9.05 3.75
C GLU A 232 -46.14 -8.35 4.37
N LYS A 233 -45.44 -9.01 5.29
CA LYS A 233 -44.18 -8.50 5.82
C LYS A 233 -43.13 -8.34 4.72
N ALA A 234 -42.95 -9.35 3.87
CA ALA A 234 -42.07 -9.30 2.72
C ALA A 234 -42.45 -8.17 1.74
N LEU A 235 -43.72 -7.94 1.51
CA LEU A 235 -44.23 -6.84 0.66
C LEU A 235 -43.87 -5.47 1.24
N LEU A 236 -43.93 -5.27 2.56
CA LEU A 236 -43.51 -4.06 3.23
C LEU A 236 -41.99 -3.83 3.07
N GLU A 237 -41.17 -4.89 3.22
CA GLU A 237 -39.71 -4.82 3.03
C GLU A 237 -39.30 -4.47 1.59
N PHE A 238 -40.11 -4.85 0.59
CA PHE A 238 -39.90 -4.51 -0.84
C PHE A 238 -40.53 -3.16 -1.26
N SER A 239 -41.32 -2.54 -0.42
CA SER A 239 -42.02 -1.27 -0.71
C SER A 239 -41.41 -0.08 0.02
N SER A 240 -40.48 -0.33 0.94
CA SER A 240 -39.71 0.67 1.71
C SER A 240 -38.43 1.07 0.99
#